data_c4e1171f0e915f32bedac9f85f08d777
#
_entry.id   c4e1171f0e915f32bedac9f85f08d777
#
_cell.length_a   1.000
_cell.length_b   1.000
_cell.length_c   1.000
_cell.angle_alpha   90.00
_cell.angle_beta   90.00
_cell.angle_gamma   90.00
#
_symmetry.space_group_name_H-M   'P 1'
#
loop_
_entity.id
_entity.type
_entity.pdbx_description
1 polymer ?
#
loop_
_entity_poly.entity_id
_entity_poly.type
_entity_poly.pdbx_seq_one_letter_code
_entity_poly.pdbx_strand_id
1 'polypeptide(L)' 'MFEQVKKVLVDTVHIDDALVVASATLKDDLGIDSLAAVELALELETTFDVRIEDAELAKLVTVQDVVDLVSTKLN' A
#
# COMPACT_ATOMS: atom_id res chain seq x y z
N MET A 1 -6.92 10.12 -3.69
CA MET A 1 -6.56 8.70 -3.48
C MET A 1 -5.15 8.52 -2.91
N PHE A 2 -4.14 9.17 -3.45
CA PHE A 2 -2.76 9.02 -2.96
C PHE A 2 -2.65 9.33 -1.45
N GLU A 3 -3.25 10.40 -0.99
CA GLU A 3 -3.15 10.81 0.42
C GLU A 3 -3.77 9.80 1.36
N GLN A 4 -4.85 9.15 0.96
CA GLN A 4 -5.49 8.12 1.77
C GLN A 4 -4.62 6.87 1.86
N VAL A 5 -4.01 6.47 0.76
CA VAL A 5 -3.08 5.33 0.74
C VAL A 5 -1.85 5.64 1.59
N LYS A 6 -1.31 6.85 1.45
CA LYS A 6 -0.17 7.31 2.25
C LYS A 6 -0.47 7.23 3.74
N LYS A 7 -1.65 7.67 4.16
CA LYS A 7 -2.05 7.62 5.56
C LYS A 7 -2.09 6.18 6.07
N VAL A 8 -2.65 5.28 5.28
CA VAL A 8 -2.70 3.86 5.65
C VAL A 8 -1.29 3.30 5.80
N LEU A 9 -0.39 3.62 4.88
CA LEU A 9 1.01 3.19 4.96
C LEU A 9 1.68 3.69 6.23
N VAL A 10 1.56 4.98 6.52
CA VAL A 10 2.17 5.58 7.71
C VAL A 10 1.63 4.93 8.98
N ASP A 11 0.31 4.75 9.06
CA ASP A 11 -0.32 4.20 10.26
C ASP A 11 -0.02 2.71 10.45
N THR A 12 0.09 1.95 9.36
CA THR A 12 0.25 0.50 9.44
C THR A 12 1.71 0.09 9.65
N VAL A 13 2.64 0.69 8.90
CA VAL A 13 4.05 0.30 8.96
C VAL A 13 4.92 1.31 9.69
N HIS A 14 4.33 2.37 10.24
CA HIS A 14 5.02 3.33 11.11
C HIS A 14 6.26 3.96 10.47
N ILE A 15 6.12 4.40 9.22
CA ILE A 15 7.20 5.05 8.49
C ILE A 15 6.97 6.56 8.44
N ASP A 16 8.03 7.31 8.20
CA ASP A 16 7.98 8.75 8.06
C ASP A 16 7.18 9.08 6.79
N ASP A 17 6.18 9.97 6.91
CA ASP A 17 5.35 10.31 5.76
C ASP A 17 6.13 10.98 4.65
N ALA A 18 7.26 11.62 4.96
CA ALA A 18 8.14 12.22 3.96
C ALA A 18 8.73 11.19 3.00
N LEU A 19 8.82 9.93 3.42
CA LEU A 19 9.32 8.85 2.57
C LEU A 19 8.28 8.30 1.62
N VAL A 20 7.01 8.59 1.86
CA VAL A 20 5.91 8.04 1.06
C VAL A 20 5.66 8.93 -0.13
N VAL A 21 6.34 8.63 -1.23
CA VAL A 21 6.15 9.29 -2.52
C VAL A 21 5.75 8.24 -3.55
N ALA A 22 5.15 8.68 -4.65
CA ALA A 22 4.61 7.75 -5.64
C ALA A 22 5.64 6.76 -6.17
N SER A 23 6.88 7.20 -6.36
CA SER A 23 7.95 6.36 -6.90
C SER A 23 8.67 5.52 -5.85
N ALA A 24 8.36 5.68 -4.57
CA ALA A 24 9.01 4.90 -3.51
C ALA A 24 8.68 3.43 -3.66
N THR A 25 9.70 2.57 -3.57
CA THR A 25 9.48 1.13 -3.59
C THR A 25 9.10 0.65 -2.20
N LEU A 26 8.13 -0.24 -2.13
CA LEU A 26 7.61 -0.72 -0.85
C LEU A 26 8.68 -1.47 -0.08
N LYS A 27 9.45 -2.31 -0.76
CA LYS A 27 10.45 -3.15 -0.12
C LYS A 27 11.74 -2.39 0.19
N ASP A 28 12.31 -1.71 -0.81
CA ASP A 28 13.64 -1.11 -0.67
C ASP A 28 13.59 0.26 0.01
N ASP A 29 12.65 1.10 -0.37
CA ASP A 29 12.57 2.46 0.17
C ASP A 29 11.82 2.52 1.50
N LEU A 30 10.75 1.73 1.63
CA LEU A 30 9.91 1.77 2.83
C LEU A 30 10.15 0.60 3.78
N GLY A 31 10.97 -0.37 3.38
CA GLY A 31 11.30 -1.51 4.23
C GLY A 31 10.14 -2.43 4.53
N ILE A 32 9.17 -2.50 3.64
CA ILE A 32 7.99 -3.35 3.82
C ILE A 32 8.33 -4.76 3.36
N ASP A 33 8.45 -5.69 4.31
CA ASP A 33 8.67 -7.10 4.02
C ASP A 33 7.35 -7.82 3.75
N SER A 34 7.40 -9.15 3.56
CA SER A 34 6.22 -9.94 3.24
C SER A 34 5.14 -9.85 4.31
N LEU A 35 5.54 -9.88 5.58
CA LEU A 35 4.58 -9.79 6.68
C LEU A 35 3.92 -8.41 6.73
N ALA A 36 4.72 -7.36 6.62
CA ALA A 36 4.18 -6.00 6.62
C ALA A 36 3.29 -5.77 5.41
N ALA A 37 3.61 -6.36 4.26
CA ALA A 37 2.79 -6.26 3.06
C ALA A 37 1.41 -6.88 3.28
N VAL A 38 1.34 -8.02 3.96
CA VAL A 38 0.06 -8.67 4.27
C VAL A 38 -0.75 -7.79 5.21
N GLU A 39 -0.13 -7.23 6.23
CA GLU A 39 -0.79 -6.32 7.16
C GLU A 39 -1.31 -5.08 6.43
N LEU A 40 -0.52 -4.52 5.52
CA LEU A 40 -0.91 -3.38 4.72
C LEU A 40 -2.12 -3.72 3.85
N ALA A 41 -2.12 -4.90 3.21
CA ALA A 41 -3.24 -5.33 2.38
C ALA A 41 -4.53 -5.41 3.20
N LEU A 42 -4.45 -5.96 4.41
CA LEU A 42 -5.62 -6.06 5.28
C LEU A 42 -6.17 -4.68 5.66
N GLU A 43 -5.28 -3.74 5.96
CA GLU A 43 -5.70 -2.37 6.29
C GLU A 43 -6.32 -1.67 5.09
N LEU A 44 -5.76 -1.87 3.90
CA LEU A 44 -6.32 -1.30 2.68
C LEU A 44 -7.70 -1.88 2.39
N GLU A 45 -7.87 -3.19 2.59
CA GLU A 45 -9.16 -3.85 2.40
C GLU A 45 -10.22 -3.26 3.33
N THR A 46 -9.86 -3.06 4.60
CA THR A 46 -10.76 -2.52 5.60
C THR A 46 -11.06 -1.04 5.33
N THR A 47 -10.03 -0.25 5.03
CA THR A 47 -10.17 1.19 4.86
C THR A 47 -11.00 1.54 3.63
N PHE A 48 -10.79 0.82 2.53
CA PHE A 48 -11.42 1.12 1.25
C PHE A 48 -12.56 0.16 0.89
N ASP A 49 -12.81 -0.83 1.73
CA ASP A 49 -13.84 -1.85 1.51
C ASP A 49 -13.64 -2.54 0.16
N VAL A 50 -12.42 -3.01 -0.08
CA VAL A 50 -12.02 -3.71 -1.30
C VAL A 50 -11.40 -5.04 -0.92
N ARG A 51 -11.23 -5.92 -1.91
CA ARG A 51 -10.56 -7.20 -1.73
C ARG A 51 -9.27 -7.23 -2.55
N ILE A 52 -8.17 -7.59 -1.89
CA ILE A 52 -6.85 -7.70 -2.52
C ILE A 52 -6.43 -9.17 -2.46
N GLU A 53 -6.27 -9.78 -3.63
CA GLU A 53 -5.83 -11.16 -3.73
C GLU A 53 -4.31 -11.25 -3.54
N ASP A 54 -3.83 -12.40 -3.09
CA ASP A 54 -2.39 -12.62 -2.89
C ASP A 54 -1.59 -12.35 -4.16
N ALA A 55 -2.12 -12.77 -5.31
CA ALA A 55 -1.45 -12.55 -6.60
C ALA A 55 -1.34 -11.06 -6.94
N GLU A 56 -2.34 -10.28 -6.56
CA GLU A 56 -2.31 -8.83 -6.77
C GLU A 56 -1.29 -8.17 -5.86
N LEU A 57 -1.27 -8.60 -4.60
CA LEU A 57 -0.32 -8.09 -3.61
C LEU A 57 1.12 -8.35 -4.06
N ALA A 58 1.38 -9.52 -4.61
CA ALA A 58 2.72 -9.89 -5.07
C ALA A 58 3.23 -9.03 -6.23
N LYS A 59 2.34 -8.35 -6.93
CA LYS A 59 2.70 -7.49 -8.06
C LYS A 59 3.01 -6.05 -7.64
N LEU A 60 2.73 -5.69 -6.40
CA LEU A 60 2.94 -4.32 -5.93
C LEU A 60 4.43 -4.07 -5.72
N VAL A 61 4.96 -3.05 -6.35
CA VAL A 61 6.37 -2.67 -6.25
C VAL A 61 6.52 -1.29 -5.62
N THR A 62 5.71 -0.32 -6.06
CA THR A 62 5.80 1.07 -5.60
C THR A 62 4.51 1.52 -4.93
N VAL A 63 4.56 2.68 -4.28
CA VAL A 63 3.38 3.32 -3.70
C VAL A 63 2.35 3.60 -4.80
N GLN A 64 2.80 4.02 -5.98
CA GLN A 64 1.89 4.28 -7.10
C GLN A 64 1.15 3.01 -7.52
N ASP A 65 1.82 1.85 -7.46
CA ASP A 65 1.17 0.57 -7.76
C ASP A 65 0.01 0.30 -6.80
N VAL A 66 0.20 0.62 -5.52
CA VAL A 66 -0.85 0.45 -4.51
C VAL A 66 -2.02 1.38 -4.82
N VAL A 67 -1.73 2.64 -5.13
CA VAL A 67 -2.76 3.63 -5.48
C VAL A 67 -3.55 3.16 -6.71
N ASP A 68 -2.85 2.68 -7.72
CA ASP A 68 -3.48 2.20 -8.95
C ASP A 68 -4.38 1.01 -8.68
N LEU A 69 -3.93 0.06 -7.87
CA LEU A 69 -4.71 -1.13 -7.54
C LEU A 69 -6.01 -0.74 -6.81
N VAL A 70 -5.89 0.08 -5.78
CA VAL A 70 -7.06 0.51 -5.00
C VAL A 70 -8.01 1.31 -5.87
N SER A 71 -7.50 2.21 -6.68
CA SER A 71 -8.32 3.01 -7.60
C SER A 71 -9.10 2.14 -8.57
N THR A 72 -8.44 1.11 -9.11
CA THR A 72 -9.09 0.17 -10.04
C THR A 72 -10.24 -0.57 -9.35
N LYS A 73 -10.03 -0.98 -8.10
CA LYS A 73 -11.05 -1.74 -7.37
C LYS A 73 -12.24 -0.87 -6.94
N LEU A 74 -12.03 0.43 -6.79
CA LEU A 74 -13.11 1.35 -6.41
C LEU A 74 -13.93 1.84 -7.59
N ASN A 75 -13.46 1.65 -8.81
CA ASN A 75 -14.18 2.06 -10.01
C ASN A 75 -15.22 1.03 -10.46
#